data_72f48b0c4e6159dd5fd2699b9fc7b227
#
_entry.id   72f48b0c4e6159dd5fd2699b9fc7b227
#
_cell.length_a   1.000
_cell.length_b   1.000
_cell.length_c   1.000
_cell.angle_alpha   90.00
_cell.angle_beta   90.00
_cell.angle_gamma   90.00
#
_symmetry.space_group_name_H-M   'P 1'
#
loop_
_entity.id
_entity.type
_entity.pdbx_description
1 polymer ?
#
loop_
_entity_poly.entity_id
_entity_poly.type
_entity_poly.pdbx_seq_one_letter_code
_entity_poly.pdbx_strand_id
1 'polypeptide(L)'
;MNRQEAVRRATELVEQMSVEELASQLRFDADEIPHLDIPEYNWWNEGLHGVARAGTATVFPQAIGLGATFDEELLERIGVAVSTEARAKYNENEKHEDRDIYKGITLWSPNVNLFRDPRWGRGHETYGEDPTLIAILGVAYIKGLQGEGEYLRTAACAKHFAVHSGPEEKRHYFDAKVSMKELWETYLPQFEACVREGKVEAVMGAYNRTNGEPCCAHSYLMVEVLRKQWGFQGHYVSDCWAIRDFHEHHKVTDRPEESVRLALEMGCDVNCGCTYQKILNAYEEGLISKELLQKSAIRLFTTRFLLGMFDETEYDNIPYEVVECREHIELSIEAACKSVVLLKNCLLYTSPSPRDPKTS
;
A
#
# COMPACT_ATOMS: atom_id res chain seq x y z
N MET A 1 -7.61 16.08 12.23
CA MET A 1 -6.15 16.39 12.36
C MET A 1 -5.63 16.91 11.02
N ASN A 2 -5.06 18.10 10.95
CA ASN A 2 -4.43 18.55 9.72
C ASN A 2 -2.95 18.10 9.65
N ARG A 3 -2.41 17.98 8.43
CA ARG A 3 -1.03 17.48 8.23
C ARG A 3 0.05 18.34 8.88
N GLN A 4 -0.11 19.65 8.91
CA GLN A 4 0.91 20.53 9.51
C GLN A 4 1.03 20.28 11.03
N GLU A 5 -0.10 20.10 11.70
CA GLU A 5 -0.12 19.75 13.12
C GLU A 5 0.43 18.34 13.37
N ALA A 6 0.07 17.37 12.51
CA ALA A 6 0.63 16.03 12.61
C ALA A 6 2.16 16.01 12.44
N VAL A 7 2.70 16.78 11.48
CA VAL A 7 4.16 16.92 11.28
C VAL A 7 4.82 17.59 12.49
N ARG A 8 4.21 18.64 13.07
CA ARG A 8 4.74 19.30 14.26
C ARG A 8 4.84 18.32 15.43
N ARG A 9 3.76 17.61 15.74
CA ARG A 9 3.72 16.61 16.82
C ARG A 9 4.71 15.47 16.57
N ALA A 10 4.78 14.97 15.33
CA ALA A 10 5.74 13.94 14.94
C ALA A 10 7.19 14.41 15.14
N THR A 11 7.50 15.66 14.79
CA THR A 11 8.84 16.22 14.97
C THR A 11 9.21 16.29 16.45
N GLU A 12 8.34 16.86 17.30
CA GLU A 12 8.55 16.97 18.75
C GLU A 12 8.72 15.60 19.44
N LEU A 13 8.00 14.58 18.95
CA LEU A 13 8.11 13.22 19.47
C LEU A 13 9.42 12.55 19.05
N VAL A 14 9.78 12.66 17.77
CA VAL A 14 10.97 12.05 17.17
C VAL A 14 12.27 12.65 17.71
N GLU A 15 12.29 13.95 18.08
CA GLU A 15 13.44 14.60 18.70
C GLU A 15 13.85 13.97 20.03
N GLN A 16 12.92 13.32 20.74
CA GLN A 16 13.14 12.68 22.04
C GLN A 16 13.71 11.27 21.91
N MET A 17 13.73 10.69 20.70
CA MET A 17 14.14 9.30 20.47
C MET A 17 15.65 9.13 20.40
N SER A 18 16.15 8.02 20.94
CA SER A 18 17.51 7.54 20.73
C SER A 18 17.69 7.02 19.29
N VAL A 19 18.92 6.69 18.92
CA VAL A 19 19.20 6.09 17.58
C VAL A 19 18.62 4.68 17.48
N GLU A 20 18.66 3.92 18.56
CA GLU A 20 18.12 2.56 18.67
C GLU A 20 16.60 2.56 18.50
N GLU A 21 15.93 3.49 19.17
CA GLU A 21 14.49 3.68 19.06
C GLU A 21 14.09 4.10 17.65
N LEU A 22 14.79 5.07 17.05
CA LEU A 22 14.58 5.45 15.66
C LEU A 22 14.73 4.25 14.71
N ALA A 23 15.79 3.46 14.91
CA ALA A 23 16.04 2.27 14.07
C ALA A 23 14.91 1.24 14.17
N SER A 24 14.33 1.03 15.36
CA SER A 24 13.21 0.11 15.55
C SER A 24 11.95 0.58 14.84
N GLN A 25 11.70 1.92 14.81
CA GLN A 25 10.49 2.48 14.19
C GLN A 25 10.48 2.41 12.65
N LEU A 26 11.64 2.26 12.00
CA LEU A 26 11.73 2.18 10.54
C LEU A 26 11.51 0.76 9.99
N ARG A 27 11.24 -0.19 10.85
CA ARG A 27 10.89 -1.57 10.50
C ARG A 27 9.38 -1.73 10.38
N PHE A 28 8.92 -2.71 9.59
CA PHE A 28 7.48 -3.01 9.49
C PHE A 28 6.88 -3.50 10.82
N ASP A 29 7.70 -4.11 11.68
CA ASP A 29 7.42 -4.58 13.03
C ASP A 29 8.05 -3.59 14.03
N ALA A 30 7.48 -2.39 14.15
CA ALA A 30 8.00 -1.32 15.01
C ALA A 30 7.78 -1.65 16.49
N ASP A 31 8.87 -1.64 17.26
CA ASP A 31 8.85 -1.93 18.70
C ASP A 31 8.13 -0.81 19.50
N GLU A 32 7.64 -1.12 20.69
CA GLU A 32 7.16 -0.12 21.65
C GLU A 32 8.28 0.80 22.16
N ILE A 33 7.91 2.04 22.54
CA ILE A 33 8.81 2.96 23.26
C ILE A 33 8.09 3.42 24.52
N PRO A 34 8.21 2.68 25.65
CA PRO A 34 7.37 2.88 26.82
C PRO A 34 7.50 4.27 27.46
N HIS A 35 8.71 4.86 27.50
CA HIS A 35 8.92 6.18 28.12
C HIS A 35 8.32 7.35 27.32
N LEU A 36 7.86 7.08 26.06
CA LEU A 36 7.16 8.04 25.19
C LEU A 36 5.69 7.66 24.97
N ASP A 37 5.19 6.66 25.70
CA ASP A 37 3.83 6.12 25.55
C ASP A 37 3.51 5.70 24.10
N ILE A 38 4.52 5.18 23.39
CA ILE A 38 4.38 4.68 22.02
C ILE A 38 4.21 3.16 22.06
N PRO A 39 3.03 2.62 21.66
CA PRO A 39 2.85 1.19 21.55
C PRO A 39 3.57 0.62 20.32
N GLU A 40 3.89 -0.68 20.35
CA GLU A 40 4.32 -1.41 19.16
C GLU A 40 3.30 -1.26 18.04
N TYR A 41 3.77 -1.37 16.79
CA TYR A 41 2.88 -1.27 15.63
C TYR A 41 3.39 -2.09 14.45
N ASN A 42 2.50 -2.87 13.84
CA ASN A 42 2.82 -3.59 12.63
C ASN A 42 2.25 -2.87 11.40
N TRP A 43 3.15 -2.45 10.49
CA TRP A 43 2.80 -1.72 9.27
C TRP A 43 2.24 -2.62 8.18
N TRP A 44 2.44 -3.94 8.28
CA TRP A 44 2.05 -4.89 7.25
C TRP A 44 0.58 -5.30 7.42
N ASN A 45 -0.29 -4.66 6.69
CA ASN A 45 -1.70 -4.99 6.64
C ASN A 45 -2.17 -4.98 5.18
N GLU A 46 -3.13 -5.85 4.85
CA GLU A 46 -3.59 -6.04 3.48
C GLU A 46 -5.09 -5.78 3.36
N GLY A 47 -5.50 -5.16 2.25
CA GLY A 47 -6.88 -4.78 1.99
C GLY A 47 -7.19 -4.65 0.50
N LEU A 48 -6.67 -5.54 -0.35
CA LEU A 48 -6.87 -5.45 -1.81
C LEU A 48 -8.32 -5.66 -2.24
N HIS A 49 -9.04 -6.59 -1.60
CA HIS A 49 -10.44 -6.88 -1.87
C HIS A 49 -11.16 -7.39 -0.61
N GLY A 50 -10.90 -6.77 0.52
CA GLY A 50 -11.33 -7.12 1.87
C GLY A 50 -10.14 -7.12 2.81
N VAL A 51 -10.38 -6.97 4.12
CA VAL A 51 -9.33 -7.04 5.14
C VAL A 51 -8.78 -8.47 5.18
N ALA A 52 -7.47 -8.63 4.97
CA ALA A 52 -6.87 -9.94 4.84
C ALA A 52 -6.15 -10.40 6.10
N ARG A 53 -6.25 -11.71 6.34
CA ARG A 53 -5.47 -12.66 7.11
C ARG A 53 -5.67 -12.69 8.63
N ALA A 54 -6.20 -11.67 9.27
CA ALA A 54 -6.47 -11.70 10.72
C ALA A 54 -7.96 -12.01 10.97
N GLY A 55 -8.34 -13.28 10.94
CA GLY A 55 -9.73 -13.73 11.08
C GLY A 55 -10.58 -13.51 9.82
N THR A 56 -11.90 -13.47 9.96
CA THR A 56 -12.85 -13.28 8.86
C THR A 56 -13.07 -11.80 8.54
N ALA A 57 -13.50 -11.52 7.31
CA ALA A 57 -13.91 -10.20 6.84
C ALA A 57 -14.74 -10.35 5.56
N THR A 58 -15.49 -9.34 5.17
CA THR A 58 -16.19 -9.34 3.89
C THR A 58 -15.18 -9.42 2.74
N VAL A 59 -15.35 -10.42 1.86
CA VAL A 59 -14.52 -10.63 0.67
C VAL A 59 -15.25 -10.11 -0.55
N PHE A 60 -14.60 -9.20 -1.27
CA PHE A 60 -15.07 -8.66 -2.54
C PHE A 60 -14.42 -9.40 -3.73
N PRO A 61 -14.93 -9.24 -4.97
CA PRO A 61 -14.24 -9.76 -6.14
C PRO A 61 -12.78 -9.26 -6.21
N GLN A 62 -11.92 -10.06 -6.84
CA GLN A 62 -10.55 -9.63 -7.15
C GLN A 62 -10.55 -8.31 -7.92
N ALA A 63 -9.50 -7.51 -7.76
CA ALA A 63 -9.40 -6.19 -8.37
C ALA A 63 -9.63 -6.20 -9.90
N ILE A 64 -9.16 -7.23 -10.60
CA ILE A 64 -9.40 -7.38 -12.05
C ILE A 64 -10.90 -7.51 -12.38
N GLY A 65 -11.67 -8.20 -11.54
CA GLY A 65 -13.14 -8.27 -11.66
C GLY A 65 -13.80 -6.94 -11.34
N LEU A 66 -13.32 -6.25 -10.29
CA LEU A 66 -13.77 -4.90 -9.96
C LEU A 66 -13.46 -3.90 -11.07
N GLY A 67 -12.30 -4.02 -11.74
CA GLY A 67 -11.96 -3.22 -12.92
C GLY A 67 -12.95 -3.39 -14.06
N ALA A 68 -13.49 -4.59 -14.25
CA ALA A 68 -14.49 -4.88 -15.29
C ALA A 68 -15.85 -4.21 -15.04
N THR A 69 -16.10 -3.68 -13.86
CA THR A 69 -17.35 -2.94 -13.54
C THR A 69 -17.39 -1.54 -14.16
N PHE A 70 -16.24 -0.89 -14.37
CA PHE A 70 -16.13 0.52 -14.78
C PHE A 70 -16.90 1.48 -13.84
N ASP A 71 -17.01 1.14 -12.55
CA ASP A 71 -17.88 1.80 -11.57
C ASP A 71 -17.05 2.36 -10.40
N GLU A 72 -16.70 3.64 -10.49
CA GLU A 72 -15.87 4.32 -9.46
C GLU A 72 -16.60 4.47 -8.13
N GLU A 73 -17.92 4.72 -8.16
CA GLU A 73 -18.74 4.85 -6.95
C GLU A 73 -18.78 3.51 -6.18
N LEU A 74 -18.91 2.40 -6.90
CA LEU A 74 -18.84 1.08 -6.30
C LEU A 74 -17.48 0.85 -5.61
N LEU A 75 -16.37 1.23 -6.27
CA LEU A 75 -15.03 1.07 -5.70
C LEU A 75 -14.84 1.90 -4.44
N GLU A 76 -15.34 3.13 -4.40
CA GLU A 76 -15.29 3.97 -3.20
C GLU A 76 -16.10 3.34 -2.06
N ARG A 77 -17.33 2.87 -2.32
CA ARG A 77 -18.15 2.15 -1.33
C ARG A 77 -17.47 0.90 -0.79
N ILE A 78 -16.80 0.13 -1.64
CA ILE A 78 -16.00 -1.03 -1.21
C ILE A 78 -14.84 -0.58 -0.33
N GLY A 79 -14.12 0.48 -0.68
CA GLY A 79 -13.06 1.06 0.15
C GLY A 79 -13.57 1.49 1.53
N VAL A 80 -14.77 2.09 1.59
CA VAL A 80 -15.44 2.45 2.86
C VAL A 80 -15.72 1.19 3.70
N ALA A 81 -16.28 0.15 3.12
CA ALA A 81 -16.58 -1.10 3.83
C ALA A 81 -15.30 -1.76 4.37
N VAL A 82 -14.26 -1.88 3.53
CA VAL A 82 -12.96 -2.47 3.91
C VAL A 82 -12.30 -1.69 5.05
N SER A 83 -12.25 -0.36 4.96
CA SER A 83 -11.65 0.47 6.01
C SER A 83 -12.45 0.49 7.31
N THR A 84 -13.78 0.38 7.23
CA THR A 84 -14.65 0.27 8.41
C THR A 84 -14.41 -1.06 9.13
N GLU A 85 -14.34 -2.17 8.39
CA GLU A 85 -14.01 -3.48 8.98
C GLU A 85 -12.58 -3.52 9.55
N ALA A 86 -11.62 -2.87 8.86
CA ALA A 86 -10.25 -2.75 9.38
C ALA A 86 -10.20 -2.01 10.72
N ARG A 87 -10.94 -0.90 10.85
CA ARG A 87 -11.06 -0.16 12.12
C ARG A 87 -11.74 -0.99 13.21
N ALA A 88 -12.83 -1.67 12.90
CA ALA A 88 -13.54 -2.53 13.86
C ALA A 88 -12.61 -3.62 14.42
N LYS A 89 -11.83 -4.26 13.54
CA LYS A 89 -10.85 -5.29 13.92
C LYS A 89 -9.68 -4.71 14.71
N TYR A 90 -9.16 -3.56 14.31
CA TYR A 90 -8.12 -2.83 15.03
C TYR A 90 -8.59 -2.47 16.45
N ASN A 91 -9.76 -1.86 16.59
CA ASN A 91 -10.33 -1.50 17.89
C ASN A 91 -10.51 -2.70 18.82
N GLU A 92 -10.91 -3.86 18.27
CA GLU A 92 -11.04 -5.07 19.07
C GLU A 92 -9.69 -5.64 19.49
N ASN A 93 -8.71 -5.66 18.57
CA ASN A 93 -7.35 -6.12 18.86
C ASN A 93 -6.65 -5.23 19.91
N GLU A 94 -6.84 -3.89 19.85
CA GLU A 94 -6.28 -2.95 20.83
C GLU A 94 -6.77 -3.23 22.27
N LYS A 95 -7.99 -3.72 22.47
CA LYS A 95 -8.49 -4.12 23.80
C LYS A 95 -7.71 -5.28 24.41
N HIS A 96 -7.05 -6.06 23.57
CA HIS A 96 -6.26 -7.23 23.95
C HIS A 96 -4.75 -7.00 23.81
N GLU A 97 -4.33 -5.76 23.49
CA GLU A 97 -2.93 -5.41 23.19
C GLU A 97 -2.31 -6.29 22.11
N ASP A 98 -3.15 -6.76 21.16
CA ASP A 98 -2.74 -7.64 20.07
C ASP A 98 -2.45 -6.82 18.81
N ARG A 99 -1.18 -6.41 18.65
CA ARG A 99 -0.69 -5.56 17.56
C ARG A 99 0.16 -6.30 16.54
N ASP A 100 -0.07 -7.59 16.40
CA ASP A 100 0.64 -8.44 15.46
C ASP A 100 0.33 -8.09 14.00
N ILE A 101 1.01 -8.73 13.07
CA ILE A 101 0.84 -8.61 11.62
C ILE A 101 -0.64 -8.74 11.19
N TYR A 102 -1.09 -7.92 10.26
CA TYR A 102 -2.46 -7.86 9.72
C TYR A 102 -3.54 -7.32 10.67
N LYS A 103 -3.15 -6.71 11.78
CA LYS A 103 -4.09 -6.17 12.78
C LYS A 103 -4.09 -4.64 12.87
N GLY A 104 -3.27 -3.97 12.07
CA GLY A 104 -3.19 -2.52 11.98
C GLY A 104 -4.14 -1.91 10.95
N ILE A 105 -4.00 -0.61 10.75
CA ILE A 105 -4.84 0.24 9.89
C ILE A 105 -4.07 0.96 8.78
N THR A 106 -2.85 0.51 8.48
CA THR A 106 -2.06 0.91 7.31
C THR A 106 -2.20 -0.16 6.24
N LEU A 107 -3.14 0.01 5.30
CA LEU A 107 -3.47 -1.01 4.31
C LEU A 107 -2.58 -0.87 3.07
N TRP A 108 -1.81 -1.90 2.74
CA TRP A 108 -0.95 -1.90 1.55
C TRP A 108 -1.77 -2.18 0.29
N SER A 109 -2.64 -1.25 -0.03
CA SER A 109 -3.63 -1.28 -1.12
C SER A 109 -3.99 0.14 -1.56
N PRO A 110 -4.35 0.35 -2.85
CA PRO A 110 -4.54 -0.59 -3.95
C PRO A 110 -3.26 -0.95 -4.73
N ASN A 111 -3.33 -2.04 -5.50
CA ASN A 111 -2.35 -2.33 -6.55
C ASN A 111 -2.78 -1.64 -7.85
N VAL A 112 -2.04 -0.60 -8.25
CA VAL A 112 -2.31 0.21 -9.45
C VAL A 112 -1.32 -0.07 -10.59
N ASN A 113 -0.65 -1.22 -10.58
CA ASN A 113 0.16 -1.65 -11.70
C ASN A 113 -0.71 -2.05 -12.91
N LEU A 114 -0.11 -2.01 -14.10
CA LEU A 114 -0.76 -2.41 -15.34
C LEU A 114 -0.70 -3.93 -15.54
N PHE A 115 -1.80 -4.55 -15.89
CA PHE A 115 -1.85 -5.96 -16.28
C PHE A 115 -1.51 -6.10 -17.77
N ARG A 116 -0.24 -6.15 -18.13
CA ARG A 116 0.24 -6.17 -19.52
C ARG A 116 0.40 -7.56 -20.11
N ASP A 117 0.63 -8.58 -19.30
CA ASP A 117 0.90 -9.95 -19.75
C ASP A 117 0.12 -10.94 -18.87
N PRO A 118 -0.73 -11.81 -19.44
CA PRO A 118 -1.52 -12.77 -18.69
C PRO A 118 -0.69 -13.80 -17.92
N ARG A 119 0.60 -13.92 -18.22
CA ARG A 119 1.54 -14.80 -17.49
C ARG A 119 2.07 -14.17 -16.21
N TRP A 120 1.81 -12.89 -15.98
CA TRP A 120 2.21 -12.25 -14.72
C TRP A 120 1.36 -12.78 -13.56
N GLY A 121 2.01 -13.35 -12.54
CA GLY A 121 1.38 -14.05 -11.42
C GLY A 121 0.47 -13.20 -10.54
N ARG A 122 0.59 -11.85 -10.58
CA ARG A 122 -0.18 -10.89 -9.76
C ARG A 122 -1.15 -10.03 -10.58
N GLY A 123 -1.41 -10.37 -11.84
CA GLY A 123 -2.30 -9.58 -12.71
C GLY A 123 -3.71 -9.42 -12.15
N HIS A 124 -4.24 -10.44 -11.46
CA HIS A 124 -5.57 -10.39 -10.84
C HIS A 124 -5.71 -9.38 -9.70
N GLU A 125 -4.60 -8.92 -9.13
CA GLU A 125 -4.60 -7.89 -8.09
C GLU A 125 -4.82 -6.46 -8.64
N THR A 126 -4.85 -6.28 -9.96
CA THR A 126 -4.91 -4.98 -10.64
C THR A 126 -6.24 -4.75 -11.31
N TYR A 127 -6.60 -3.48 -11.55
CA TYR A 127 -7.88 -3.11 -12.18
C TYR A 127 -7.88 -3.27 -13.71
N GLY A 128 -6.78 -3.66 -14.33
CA GLY A 128 -6.70 -3.87 -15.78
C GLY A 128 -5.39 -3.42 -16.42
N GLU A 129 -5.45 -3.08 -17.71
CA GLU A 129 -4.29 -2.72 -18.52
C GLU A 129 -4.26 -1.22 -18.93
N ASP A 130 -5.37 -0.49 -18.74
CA ASP A 130 -5.50 0.91 -19.10
C ASP A 130 -5.14 1.83 -17.92
N PRO A 131 -4.13 2.71 -18.06
CA PRO A 131 -3.68 3.58 -16.96
C PRO A 131 -4.76 4.57 -16.51
N THR A 132 -5.67 5.01 -17.39
CA THR A 132 -6.75 5.94 -17.06
C THR A 132 -7.81 5.25 -16.19
N LEU A 133 -8.25 4.06 -16.59
CA LEU A 133 -9.19 3.27 -15.81
C LEU A 133 -8.63 2.95 -14.42
N ILE A 134 -7.37 2.51 -14.38
CA ILE A 134 -6.69 2.20 -13.11
C ILE A 134 -6.57 3.44 -12.23
N ALA A 135 -6.30 4.61 -12.82
CA ALA A 135 -6.24 5.88 -12.08
C ALA A 135 -7.58 6.21 -11.43
N ILE A 136 -8.67 6.18 -12.20
CA ILE A 136 -10.02 6.50 -11.70
C ILE A 136 -10.42 5.54 -10.56
N LEU A 137 -10.32 4.23 -10.79
CA LEU A 137 -10.71 3.23 -9.80
C LEU A 137 -9.78 3.21 -8.58
N GLY A 138 -8.47 3.39 -8.79
CA GLY A 138 -7.49 3.49 -7.72
C GLY A 138 -7.73 4.69 -6.81
N VAL A 139 -8.03 5.86 -7.39
CA VAL A 139 -8.38 7.08 -6.63
C VAL A 139 -9.65 6.88 -5.82
N ALA A 140 -10.70 6.31 -6.42
CA ALA A 140 -11.96 6.03 -5.74
C ALA A 140 -11.75 5.07 -4.54
N TYR A 141 -11.00 4.00 -4.75
CA TYR A 141 -10.69 3.04 -3.68
C TYR A 141 -9.88 3.69 -2.54
N ILE A 142 -8.86 4.52 -2.86
CA ILE A 142 -8.06 5.27 -1.87
C ILE A 142 -8.96 6.20 -1.04
N LYS A 143 -9.85 6.95 -1.69
CA LYS A 143 -10.80 7.85 -0.98
C LYS A 143 -11.67 7.05 -0.01
N GLY A 144 -12.23 5.93 -0.45
CA GLY A 144 -13.01 5.04 0.39
C GLY A 144 -12.20 4.48 1.57
N LEU A 145 -10.94 4.08 1.35
CA LEU A 145 -10.07 3.58 2.41
C LEU A 145 -9.73 4.67 3.43
N GLN A 146 -9.34 5.86 2.98
CA GLN A 146 -8.87 6.93 3.86
C GLN A 146 -9.99 7.71 4.52
N GLY A 147 -11.16 7.82 3.86
CA GLY A 147 -12.30 8.60 4.32
C GLY A 147 -12.06 10.11 4.26
N GLU A 148 -13.10 10.87 4.64
CA GLU A 148 -13.10 12.35 4.65
C GLU A 148 -13.27 12.91 6.08
N GLY A 149 -13.06 12.11 7.11
CA GLY A 149 -13.17 12.50 8.51
C GLY A 149 -12.07 13.44 8.99
N GLU A 150 -12.11 13.78 10.26
CA GLU A 150 -11.05 14.59 10.89
C GLU A 150 -9.72 13.84 10.88
N TYR A 151 -9.77 12.52 11.07
CA TYR A 151 -8.64 11.60 10.96
C TYR A 151 -8.81 10.68 9.75
N LEU A 152 -7.72 10.08 9.30
CA LEU A 152 -7.79 9.03 8.30
C LEU A 152 -8.44 7.79 8.92
N ARG A 153 -9.41 7.17 8.22
CA ARG A 153 -9.99 5.92 8.68
C ARG A 153 -8.96 4.79 8.60
N THR A 154 -8.25 4.68 7.50
CA THR A 154 -7.05 3.87 7.31
C THR A 154 -6.07 4.61 6.43
N ALA A 155 -4.79 4.24 6.42
CA ALA A 155 -3.84 4.75 5.45
C ALA A 155 -3.75 3.80 4.26
N ALA A 156 -4.08 4.30 3.07
CA ALA A 156 -3.92 3.57 1.82
C ALA A 156 -2.48 3.63 1.30
N CYS A 157 -2.09 2.65 0.48
CA CYS A 157 -0.76 2.55 -0.10
C CYS A 157 -0.84 2.18 -1.57
N ALA A 158 -0.50 3.11 -2.46
CA ALA A 158 -0.42 2.83 -3.90
C ALA A 158 0.82 1.98 -4.22
N LYS A 159 0.61 0.82 -4.83
CA LYS A 159 1.68 -0.14 -5.12
C LYS A 159 1.59 -0.73 -6.53
N HIS A 160 2.69 -1.21 -7.09
CA HIS A 160 4.09 -1.13 -6.64
C HIS A 160 4.83 -0.14 -7.54
N PHE A 161 5.39 0.90 -6.97
CA PHE A 161 5.93 2.04 -7.72
C PHE A 161 7.30 1.70 -8.31
N ALA A 162 7.48 1.73 -9.65
CA ALA A 162 6.46 2.13 -10.61
C ALA A 162 6.29 1.09 -11.73
N VAL A 163 7.35 0.65 -12.40
CA VAL A 163 7.30 -0.27 -13.55
C VAL A 163 7.42 -1.71 -13.06
N HIS A 164 6.34 -2.24 -12.54
CA HIS A 164 6.24 -3.61 -12.04
C HIS A 164 5.28 -4.40 -12.94
N SER A 165 5.39 -5.67 -13.08
CA SER A 165 4.73 -6.64 -13.97
C SER A 165 5.71 -7.31 -14.95
N GLY A 166 6.92 -7.54 -14.49
CA GLY A 166 7.90 -8.37 -15.18
C GLY A 166 7.60 -9.87 -15.01
N PRO A 167 8.42 -10.75 -15.62
CA PRO A 167 8.27 -12.19 -15.44
C PRO A 167 8.34 -12.57 -13.95
N GLU A 168 7.36 -13.34 -13.46
CA GLU A 168 7.22 -13.68 -12.05
C GLU A 168 8.46 -14.39 -11.48
N GLU A 169 9.05 -15.31 -12.23
CA GLU A 169 10.27 -16.03 -11.87
C GLU A 169 11.51 -15.14 -11.70
N LYS A 170 11.45 -13.91 -12.29
CA LYS A 170 12.55 -12.93 -12.25
C LYS A 170 12.24 -11.75 -11.32
N ARG A 171 11.22 -11.81 -10.50
CA ARG A 171 10.76 -10.72 -9.63
C ARG A 171 11.92 -9.97 -8.96
N HIS A 172 12.87 -10.69 -8.38
CA HIS A 172 14.00 -10.15 -7.64
C HIS A 172 15.19 -9.69 -8.50
N TYR A 173 15.25 -10.07 -9.78
CA TYR A 173 16.39 -9.78 -10.67
C TYR A 173 16.04 -8.83 -11.80
N PHE A 174 14.76 -8.68 -12.09
CA PHE A 174 14.28 -7.98 -13.27
C PHE A 174 14.72 -6.52 -13.25
N ASP A 175 15.12 -6.04 -14.42
CA ASP A 175 15.41 -4.62 -14.66
C ASP A 175 14.51 -4.16 -15.80
N ALA A 176 13.44 -3.47 -15.48
CA ALA A 176 12.49 -2.94 -16.45
C ALA A 176 13.15 -1.83 -17.26
N LYS A 177 13.36 -2.07 -18.57
CA LYS A 177 13.84 -1.05 -19.50
C LYS A 177 12.65 -0.33 -20.11
N VAL A 178 12.57 0.96 -19.87
CA VAL A 178 11.47 1.80 -20.30
C VAL A 178 11.98 3.15 -20.76
N SER A 179 11.47 3.66 -21.89
CA SER A 179 11.76 5.02 -22.34
C SER A 179 11.07 6.06 -21.45
N MET A 180 11.56 7.29 -21.45
CA MET A 180 10.90 8.39 -20.73
C MET A 180 9.47 8.62 -21.23
N LYS A 181 9.21 8.43 -22.51
CA LYS A 181 7.88 8.56 -23.09
C LYS A 181 6.93 7.49 -22.49
N GLU A 182 7.32 6.22 -22.54
CA GLU A 182 6.51 5.13 -21.99
C GLU A 182 6.33 5.29 -20.47
N LEU A 183 7.35 5.73 -19.75
CA LEU A 183 7.27 5.98 -18.33
C LEU A 183 6.16 6.98 -18.01
N TRP A 184 6.14 8.14 -18.68
CA TRP A 184 5.17 9.22 -18.44
C TRP A 184 3.79 8.97 -19.04
N GLU A 185 3.69 8.26 -20.17
CA GLU A 185 2.41 8.04 -20.84
C GLU A 185 1.69 6.76 -20.34
N THR A 186 2.42 5.83 -19.72
CA THR A 186 1.89 4.50 -19.40
C THR A 186 2.04 4.10 -17.93
N TYR A 187 3.23 4.30 -17.34
CA TYR A 187 3.51 3.74 -16.00
C TYR A 187 3.32 4.69 -14.84
N LEU A 188 3.34 5.98 -15.06
CA LEU A 188 3.22 6.99 -14.03
C LEU A 188 1.82 7.59 -13.85
N PRO A 189 0.93 7.68 -14.87
CA PRO A 189 -0.32 8.44 -14.74
C PRO A 189 -1.21 7.98 -13.58
N GLN A 190 -1.39 6.69 -13.37
CA GLN A 190 -2.22 6.15 -12.28
C GLN A 190 -1.62 6.42 -10.89
N PHE A 191 -0.29 6.43 -10.76
CA PHE A 191 0.37 6.81 -9.50
C PHE A 191 0.26 8.31 -9.25
N GLU A 192 0.41 9.14 -10.29
CA GLU A 192 0.21 10.59 -10.19
C GLU A 192 -1.19 10.92 -9.71
N ALA A 193 -2.22 10.28 -10.28
CA ALA A 193 -3.61 10.44 -9.85
C ALA A 193 -3.80 10.01 -8.39
N CYS A 194 -3.27 8.86 -7.97
CA CYS A 194 -3.33 8.41 -6.58
C CYS A 194 -2.71 9.43 -5.61
N VAL A 195 -1.59 10.07 -5.99
CA VAL A 195 -0.93 11.10 -5.15
C VAL A 195 -1.69 12.42 -5.18
N ARG A 196 -2.03 12.93 -6.36
CA ARG A 196 -2.58 14.29 -6.52
C ARG A 196 -4.07 14.38 -6.22
N GLU A 197 -4.85 13.38 -6.62
CA GLU A 197 -6.30 13.35 -6.50
C GLU A 197 -6.76 12.47 -5.34
N GLY A 198 -6.20 11.27 -5.21
CA GLY A 198 -6.47 10.34 -4.11
C GLY A 198 -5.84 10.75 -2.78
N LYS A 199 -4.83 11.65 -2.78
CA LYS A 199 -4.07 12.03 -1.58
C LYS A 199 -3.57 10.83 -0.79
N VAL A 200 -3.12 9.79 -1.50
CA VAL A 200 -2.67 8.53 -0.89
C VAL A 200 -1.58 8.79 0.16
N GLU A 201 -1.72 8.16 1.32
CA GLU A 201 -0.82 8.38 2.46
C GLU A 201 0.49 7.59 2.36
N ALA A 202 0.50 6.48 1.62
CA ALA A 202 1.71 5.70 1.41
C ALA A 202 1.92 5.31 -0.05
N VAL A 203 3.17 5.09 -0.41
CA VAL A 203 3.56 4.50 -1.70
C VAL A 203 4.56 3.37 -1.43
N MET A 204 4.36 2.22 -2.07
CA MET A 204 5.27 1.08 -1.95
C MET A 204 6.11 0.91 -3.21
N GLY A 205 7.43 0.81 -3.06
CA GLY A 205 8.36 0.52 -4.14
C GLY A 205 8.30 -0.94 -4.60
N ALA A 206 8.46 -1.15 -5.91
CA ALA A 206 8.49 -2.49 -6.48
C ALA A 206 9.80 -3.23 -6.16
N TYR A 207 9.77 -4.57 -6.30
CA TYR A 207 10.97 -5.40 -6.13
C TYR A 207 12.08 -5.09 -7.15
N ASN A 208 11.69 -4.89 -8.40
CA ASN A 208 12.59 -4.82 -9.53
C ASN A 208 13.34 -3.49 -9.60
N ARG A 209 14.34 -3.47 -10.48
CA ARG A 209 14.95 -2.23 -10.96
C ARG A 209 14.12 -1.63 -12.10
N THR A 210 14.25 -0.32 -12.26
CA THR A 210 13.79 0.41 -13.44
C THR A 210 14.96 1.18 -14.01
N ASN A 211 15.33 0.91 -15.25
CA ASN A 211 16.48 1.53 -15.94
C ASN A 211 17.80 1.46 -15.13
N GLY A 212 17.99 0.36 -14.39
CA GLY A 212 19.22 0.10 -13.64
C GLY A 212 19.14 0.43 -12.14
N GLU A 213 18.25 1.31 -11.70
CA GLU A 213 18.09 1.68 -10.30
C GLU A 213 16.98 0.85 -9.62
N PRO A 214 17.18 0.35 -8.37
CA PRO A 214 16.14 -0.32 -7.59
C PRO A 214 14.96 0.60 -7.32
N CYS A 215 13.73 0.13 -7.49
CA CYS A 215 12.54 0.95 -7.26
C CYS A 215 12.42 1.45 -5.81
N CYS A 216 12.98 0.74 -4.83
CA CYS A 216 13.02 1.16 -3.42
C CYS A 216 14.18 2.13 -3.09
N ALA A 217 14.96 2.55 -4.10
CA ALA A 217 16.02 3.55 -3.96
C ALA A 217 16.26 4.31 -5.29
N HIS A 218 15.20 4.56 -6.04
CA HIS A 218 15.30 5.16 -7.37
C HIS A 218 15.36 6.68 -7.28
N SER A 219 16.50 7.27 -7.61
CA SER A 219 16.74 8.71 -7.50
C SER A 219 15.73 9.55 -8.28
N TYR A 220 15.48 9.23 -9.54
CA TYR A 220 14.54 9.97 -10.38
C TYR A 220 13.08 9.75 -9.94
N LEU A 221 12.64 8.50 -9.77
CA LEU A 221 11.22 8.20 -9.46
C LEU A 221 10.82 8.69 -8.06
N MET A 222 11.62 8.40 -7.04
CA MET A 222 11.27 8.74 -5.66
C MET A 222 11.51 10.23 -5.34
N VAL A 223 12.66 10.77 -5.76
CA VAL A 223 13.04 12.14 -5.38
C VAL A 223 12.48 13.17 -6.35
N GLU A 224 12.76 13.04 -7.66
CA GLU A 224 12.36 14.06 -8.62
C GLU A 224 10.86 13.98 -8.94
N VAL A 225 10.34 12.79 -9.25
CA VAL A 225 8.93 12.63 -9.65
C VAL A 225 8.01 12.65 -8.44
N LEU A 226 8.12 11.66 -7.55
CA LEU A 226 7.17 11.48 -6.46
C LEU A 226 7.20 12.66 -5.47
N ARG A 227 8.39 13.00 -4.93
CA ARG A 227 8.50 14.04 -3.90
C ARG A 227 8.43 15.45 -4.45
N LYS A 228 9.25 15.79 -5.49
CA LYS A 228 9.35 17.17 -5.98
C LYS A 228 8.22 17.55 -6.94
N GLN A 229 7.97 16.73 -7.98
CA GLN A 229 6.98 17.12 -9.00
C GLN A 229 5.54 16.90 -8.54
N TRP A 230 5.25 15.76 -7.88
CA TRP A 230 3.89 15.46 -7.40
C TRP A 230 3.61 15.98 -6.00
N GLY A 231 4.64 16.33 -5.22
CA GLY A 231 4.49 16.90 -3.88
C GLY A 231 4.04 15.87 -2.84
N PHE A 232 4.37 14.58 -3.04
CA PHE A 232 4.02 13.52 -2.11
C PHE A 232 4.65 13.75 -0.72
N GLN A 233 3.81 13.77 0.32
CA GLN A 233 4.22 14.07 1.70
C GLN A 233 4.13 12.86 2.64
N GLY A 234 3.48 11.78 2.22
CA GLY A 234 3.32 10.56 3.01
C GLY A 234 4.60 9.74 3.13
N HIS A 235 4.52 8.54 3.68
CA HIS A 235 5.69 7.66 3.82
C HIS A 235 5.86 6.72 2.62
N TYR A 236 7.10 6.26 2.42
CA TYR A 236 7.45 5.29 1.40
C TYR A 236 7.87 3.97 2.04
N VAL A 237 7.29 2.87 1.60
CA VAL A 237 7.58 1.53 2.12
C VAL A 237 8.23 0.67 1.05
N SER A 238 9.19 -0.20 1.42
CA SER A 238 9.72 -1.21 0.52
C SER A 238 8.72 -2.37 0.37
N ASP A 239 8.69 -3.00 -0.81
CA ASP A 239 8.13 -4.35 -0.88
C ASP A 239 8.97 -5.31 -0.01
N CYS A 240 8.37 -6.44 0.39
CA CYS A 240 8.97 -7.33 1.37
C CYS A 240 10.30 -7.91 0.86
N TRP A 241 11.37 -7.66 1.61
CA TRP A 241 12.76 -8.00 1.27
C TRP A 241 13.36 -7.27 0.04
N ALA A 242 12.66 -6.33 -0.58
CA ALA A 242 13.16 -5.62 -1.78
C ALA A 242 14.48 -4.87 -1.54
N ILE A 243 14.75 -4.36 -0.32
CA ILE A 243 16.04 -3.70 -0.01
C ILE A 243 17.18 -4.74 0.07
N ARG A 244 16.90 -5.98 0.48
CA ARG A 244 17.88 -7.06 0.45
C ARG A 244 18.34 -7.36 -0.98
N ASP A 245 17.46 -7.23 -1.95
CA ASP A 245 17.78 -7.45 -3.35
C ASP A 245 18.91 -6.53 -3.86
N PHE A 246 19.12 -5.37 -3.24
CA PHE A 246 20.19 -4.43 -3.68
C PHE A 246 21.58 -5.07 -3.65
N HIS A 247 21.91 -5.83 -2.59
CA HIS A 247 23.20 -6.51 -2.46
C HIS A 247 23.14 -7.98 -2.88
N GLU A 248 22.01 -8.67 -2.74
CA GLU A 248 21.92 -10.09 -3.09
C GLU A 248 21.70 -10.33 -4.60
N HIS A 249 20.80 -9.54 -5.23
CA HIS A 249 20.35 -9.82 -6.59
C HIS A 249 20.68 -8.71 -7.59
N HIS A 250 20.44 -7.45 -7.24
CA HIS A 250 20.69 -6.32 -8.13
C HIS A 250 22.16 -5.96 -8.27
N LYS A 251 22.98 -6.27 -7.25
CA LYS A 251 24.41 -5.96 -7.18
C LYS A 251 24.70 -4.47 -7.36
N VAL A 252 23.85 -3.62 -6.80
CA VAL A 252 24.04 -2.15 -6.78
C VAL A 252 24.74 -1.68 -5.50
N THR A 253 24.81 -2.54 -4.49
CA THR A 253 25.58 -2.41 -3.26
C THR A 253 26.30 -3.73 -2.97
N ASP A 254 27.35 -3.70 -2.17
CA ASP A 254 28.11 -4.91 -1.85
C ASP A 254 27.63 -5.60 -0.58
N ARG A 255 27.03 -4.84 0.38
CA ARG A 255 26.62 -5.34 1.68
C ARG A 255 25.35 -4.66 2.21
N PRO A 256 24.70 -5.27 3.22
CA PRO A 256 23.42 -4.77 3.75
C PRO A 256 23.45 -3.33 4.28
N GLU A 257 24.53 -2.90 4.94
CA GLU A 257 24.69 -1.55 5.50
C GLU A 257 24.68 -0.48 4.41
N GLU A 258 25.27 -0.76 3.26
CA GLU A 258 25.22 0.13 2.09
C GLU A 258 23.83 0.18 1.48
N SER A 259 23.11 -0.95 1.50
CA SER A 259 21.71 -1.00 1.05
C SER A 259 20.79 -0.19 1.96
N VAL A 260 21.01 -0.24 3.28
CA VAL A 260 20.34 0.62 4.28
C VAL A 260 20.56 2.10 3.94
N ARG A 261 21.83 2.50 3.77
CA ARG A 261 22.19 3.87 3.42
C ARG A 261 21.46 4.32 2.15
N LEU A 262 21.61 3.55 1.07
CA LEU A 262 21.05 3.92 -0.25
C LEU A 262 19.51 4.06 -0.17
N ALA A 263 18.81 3.15 0.50
CA ALA A 263 17.36 3.19 0.64
C ALA A 263 16.90 4.42 1.46
N LEU A 264 17.55 4.69 2.61
CA LEU A 264 17.22 5.83 3.47
C LEU A 264 17.51 7.18 2.80
N GLU A 265 18.68 7.32 2.12
CA GLU A 265 19.03 8.55 1.38
C GLU A 265 17.99 8.88 0.32
N MET A 266 17.44 7.89 -0.36
CA MET A 266 16.39 8.07 -1.37
C MET A 266 15.00 8.22 -0.76
N GLY A 267 14.83 7.97 0.54
CA GLY A 267 13.58 8.21 1.28
C GLY A 267 12.64 7.01 1.35
N CYS A 268 13.17 5.78 1.38
CA CYS A 268 12.43 4.59 1.77
C CYS A 268 12.33 4.56 3.30
N ASP A 269 11.17 4.86 3.84
CA ASP A 269 10.95 5.15 5.27
C ASP A 269 10.70 3.87 6.09
N VAL A 270 10.01 2.87 5.51
CA VAL A 270 9.73 1.58 6.16
C VAL A 270 10.31 0.43 5.34
N ASN A 271 11.01 -0.47 6.01
CA ASN A 271 11.46 -1.72 5.42
C ASN A 271 10.55 -2.89 5.80
N CYS A 272 9.87 -3.49 4.81
CA CYS A 272 9.31 -4.83 4.96
C CYS A 272 10.41 -5.87 4.75
N GLY A 273 10.83 -6.51 5.82
CA GLY A 273 11.93 -7.49 5.82
C GLY A 273 13.02 -7.17 6.83
N CYS A 274 14.20 -7.74 6.66
CA CYS A 274 15.23 -7.75 7.70
C CYS A 274 16.40 -6.77 7.48
N THR A 275 16.46 -6.06 6.33
CA THR A 275 17.65 -5.25 5.99
C THR A 275 17.84 -4.07 6.95
N TYR A 276 16.76 -3.44 7.41
CA TYR A 276 16.85 -2.33 8.38
C TYR A 276 17.25 -2.76 9.80
N GLN A 277 17.34 -4.05 10.09
CA GLN A 277 18.04 -4.54 11.30
C GLN A 277 19.52 -4.18 11.30
N LYS A 278 20.08 -3.75 10.15
CA LYS A 278 21.45 -3.29 9.99
C LYS A 278 21.63 -1.75 10.12
N ILE A 279 20.57 -1.03 10.49
CA ILE A 279 20.63 0.43 10.70
C ILE A 279 21.69 0.81 11.72
N LEU A 280 21.75 0.12 12.88
CA LEU A 280 22.72 0.43 13.93
C LEU A 280 24.15 0.20 13.46
N ASN A 281 24.41 -0.89 12.74
CA ASN A 281 25.73 -1.15 12.14
C ASN A 281 26.10 -0.01 11.15
N ALA A 282 25.16 0.38 10.27
CA ALA A 282 25.40 1.46 9.31
C ALA A 282 25.64 2.82 10.00
N TYR A 283 24.98 3.07 11.12
CA TYR A 283 25.18 4.28 11.93
C TYR A 283 26.56 4.28 12.61
N GLU A 284 26.94 3.19 13.27
CA GLU A 284 28.25 3.02 13.93
C GLU A 284 29.43 3.16 12.95
N GLU A 285 29.25 2.73 11.71
CA GLU A 285 30.22 2.88 10.62
C GLU A 285 30.23 4.29 10.02
N GLY A 286 29.33 5.18 10.45
CA GLY A 286 29.21 6.54 9.91
C GLY A 286 28.64 6.61 8.49
N LEU A 287 27.96 5.58 8.00
CA LEU A 287 27.32 5.55 6.69
C LEU A 287 26.03 6.36 6.65
N ILE A 288 25.34 6.47 7.79
CA ILE A 288 24.10 7.23 7.95
C ILE A 288 24.17 8.10 9.20
N SER A 289 23.36 9.16 9.26
CA SER A 289 23.27 10.06 10.41
C SER A 289 21.96 9.89 11.16
N LYS A 290 21.89 10.39 12.40
CA LYS A 290 20.65 10.44 13.20
C LYS A 290 19.57 11.25 12.51
N GLU A 291 19.94 12.38 11.88
CA GLU A 291 19.00 13.25 11.15
C GLU A 291 18.33 12.54 9.98
N LEU A 292 19.04 11.61 9.32
CA LEU A 292 18.47 10.82 8.24
C LEU A 292 17.39 9.86 8.76
N LEU A 293 17.63 9.23 9.93
CA LEU A 293 16.64 8.38 10.61
C LEU A 293 15.45 9.20 11.07
N GLN A 294 15.68 10.36 11.70
CA GLN A 294 14.63 11.28 12.15
C GLN A 294 13.72 11.71 11.00
N LYS A 295 14.29 12.02 9.83
CA LYS A 295 13.52 12.40 8.65
C LYS A 295 12.51 11.32 8.21
N SER A 296 12.90 10.06 8.25
CA SER A 296 12.01 8.95 7.96
C SER A 296 10.99 8.71 9.09
N ALA A 297 11.44 8.72 10.34
CA ALA A 297 10.57 8.57 11.50
C ALA A 297 9.48 9.66 11.57
N ILE A 298 9.80 10.92 11.25
CA ILE A 298 8.82 12.02 11.22
C ILE A 298 7.68 11.71 10.23
N ARG A 299 7.98 11.17 9.05
CA ARG A 299 6.94 10.78 8.08
C ARG A 299 6.06 9.66 8.61
N LEU A 300 6.65 8.67 9.26
CA LEU A 300 5.92 7.55 9.84
C LEU A 300 5.03 7.99 11.00
N PHE A 301 5.55 8.77 11.92
CA PHE A 301 4.74 9.30 13.01
C PHE A 301 3.70 10.31 12.54
N THR A 302 3.96 11.07 11.46
CA THR A 302 2.94 11.91 10.81
C THR A 302 1.75 11.05 10.38
N THR A 303 1.98 9.90 9.74
CA THR A 303 0.91 8.94 9.38
C THR A 303 0.18 8.43 10.62
N ARG A 304 0.90 8.04 11.69
CA ARG A 304 0.28 7.56 12.94
C ARG A 304 -0.59 8.63 13.61
N PHE A 305 -0.16 9.91 13.59
CA PHE A 305 -0.98 11.03 14.07
C PHE A 305 -2.19 11.29 13.19
N LEU A 306 -2.05 11.23 11.86
CA LEU A 306 -3.18 11.37 10.93
C LEU A 306 -4.21 10.24 11.10
N LEU A 307 -3.78 9.05 11.49
CA LEU A 307 -4.64 7.93 11.85
C LEU A 307 -5.29 8.06 13.23
N GLY A 308 -4.92 9.07 14.02
CA GLY A 308 -5.44 9.27 15.37
C GLY A 308 -4.97 8.25 16.40
N MET A 309 -3.82 7.59 16.16
CA MET A 309 -3.34 6.51 17.05
C MET A 309 -2.92 7.00 18.46
N PHE A 310 -2.85 8.31 18.68
CA PHE A 310 -2.48 8.96 19.93
C PHE A 310 -3.57 9.93 20.42
N ASP A 311 -4.77 9.87 19.86
CA ASP A 311 -5.89 10.77 20.15
C ASP A 311 -7.20 9.95 20.20
N GLU A 312 -8.25 10.52 20.79
CA GLU A 312 -9.59 9.99 20.64
C GLU A 312 -10.14 10.36 19.24
N THR A 313 -10.75 9.41 18.55
CA THR A 313 -11.24 9.60 17.19
C THR A 313 -12.70 9.18 17.02
N GLU A 314 -13.33 9.68 15.95
CA GLU A 314 -14.67 9.28 15.53
C GLU A 314 -14.78 7.77 15.20
N TYR A 315 -13.65 7.09 15.02
CA TYR A 315 -13.59 5.68 14.63
C TYR A 315 -13.45 4.70 15.80
N ASP A 316 -13.14 5.16 17.00
CA ASP A 316 -12.85 4.30 18.16
C ASP A 316 -14.06 3.48 18.64
N ASN A 317 -15.26 3.96 18.33
CA ASN A 317 -16.50 3.31 18.69
C ASN A 317 -17.10 2.44 17.57
N ILE A 318 -16.39 2.17 16.49
CA ILE A 318 -16.84 1.23 15.46
C ILE A 318 -16.83 -0.17 16.06
N PRO A 319 -18.02 -0.82 16.18
CA PRO A 319 -18.13 -2.10 16.86
C PRO A 319 -17.70 -3.26 15.94
N TYR A 320 -17.28 -4.38 16.54
CA TYR A 320 -16.82 -5.54 15.77
C TYR A 320 -17.92 -6.18 14.91
N GLU A 321 -19.18 -6.00 15.26
CA GLU A 321 -20.35 -6.52 14.56
C GLU A 321 -20.53 -5.97 13.13
N VAL A 322 -19.79 -4.90 12.76
CA VAL A 322 -19.78 -4.41 11.38
C VAL A 322 -18.99 -5.33 10.44
N VAL A 323 -18.11 -6.17 10.98
CA VAL A 323 -17.36 -7.15 10.20
C VAL A 323 -18.33 -8.20 9.64
N GLU A 324 -18.36 -8.37 8.33
CA GLU A 324 -19.30 -9.24 7.61
C GLU A 324 -20.78 -8.89 7.90
N CYS A 325 -21.09 -7.61 8.17
CA CYS A 325 -22.47 -7.19 8.34
C CYS A 325 -23.27 -7.38 7.04
N ARG A 326 -24.59 -7.38 7.17
CA ARG A 326 -25.49 -7.63 6.03
C ARG A 326 -25.25 -6.66 4.88
N GLU A 327 -25.05 -5.40 5.19
CA GLU A 327 -24.82 -4.33 4.21
C GLU A 327 -23.53 -4.56 3.41
N HIS A 328 -22.45 -5.02 4.06
CA HIS A 328 -21.18 -5.33 3.41
C HIS A 328 -21.28 -6.59 2.54
N ILE A 329 -22.01 -7.63 3.01
CA ILE A 329 -22.27 -8.84 2.23
C ILE A 329 -23.13 -8.51 0.99
N GLU A 330 -24.18 -7.70 1.13
CA GLU A 330 -25.01 -7.27 0.00
C GLU A 330 -24.19 -6.45 -1.02
N LEU A 331 -23.27 -5.57 -0.56
CA LEU A 331 -22.35 -4.84 -1.41
C LEU A 331 -21.38 -5.78 -2.16
N SER A 332 -20.89 -6.83 -1.50
CA SER A 332 -20.05 -7.85 -2.16
C SER A 332 -20.81 -8.60 -3.25
N ILE A 333 -22.08 -8.94 -3.01
CA ILE A 333 -22.93 -9.58 -4.02
C ILE A 333 -23.18 -8.62 -5.20
N GLU A 334 -23.48 -7.34 -4.93
CA GLU A 334 -23.64 -6.30 -5.96
C GLU A 334 -22.36 -6.23 -6.83
N ALA A 335 -21.19 -6.14 -6.20
CA ALA A 335 -19.90 -6.09 -6.88
C ALA A 335 -19.66 -7.33 -7.73
N ALA A 336 -19.96 -8.52 -7.22
CA ALA A 336 -19.84 -9.76 -7.95
C ALA A 336 -20.76 -9.81 -9.19
N CYS A 337 -22.01 -9.37 -9.05
CA CYS A 337 -22.94 -9.29 -10.17
C CYS A 337 -22.47 -8.30 -11.26
N LYS A 338 -21.98 -7.12 -10.85
CA LYS A 338 -21.48 -6.09 -11.77
C LYS A 338 -20.17 -6.49 -12.46
N SER A 339 -19.37 -7.38 -11.86
CA SER A 339 -18.09 -7.83 -12.43
C SER A 339 -18.25 -8.87 -13.54
N VAL A 340 -19.45 -9.41 -13.75
CA VAL A 340 -19.72 -10.42 -14.77
C VAL A 340 -19.81 -9.78 -16.15
N VAL A 341 -18.94 -10.22 -17.08
CA VAL A 341 -18.87 -9.70 -18.45
C VAL A 341 -19.45 -10.69 -19.45
N LEU A 342 -20.43 -10.27 -20.24
CA LEU A 342 -20.99 -11.06 -21.32
C LEU A 342 -20.08 -11.04 -22.55
N LEU A 343 -19.18 -12.02 -22.67
CA LEU A 343 -18.20 -12.08 -23.75
C LEU A 343 -18.80 -12.44 -25.12
N LYS A 344 -19.90 -13.19 -25.15
CA LYS A 344 -20.52 -13.65 -26.40
C LYS A 344 -22.04 -13.81 -26.22
N ASN A 345 -22.80 -13.15 -27.07
CA ASN A 345 -24.27 -13.15 -27.02
C ASN A 345 -24.91 -13.66 -28.32
N CYS A 346 -24.13 -14.13 -29.32
CA CYS A 346 -24.64 -14.50 -30.63
C CYS A 346 -25.55 -15.74 -30.62
N LEU A 347 -25.52 -16.54 -29.57
CA LEU A 347 -26.35 -17.73 -29.40
C LEU A 347 -27.34 -17.66 -28.26
N LEU A 348 -27.53 -16.47 -27.64
CA LEU A 348 -28.42 -16.33 -26.49
C LEU A 348 -29.87 -16.80 -26.82
N TYR A 349 -30.34 -16.55 -28.05
CA TYR A 349 -31.65 -16.97 -28.53
C TYR A 349 -31.68 -18.35 -29.14
N THR A 350 -30.53 -18.92 -29.48
CA THR A 350 -30.40 -20.18 -30.23
C THR A 350 -29.63 -21.26 -29.47
N SER A 351 -29.08 -20.93 -28.29
CA SER A 351 -28.45 -21.95 -27.45
C SER A 351 -29.49 -22.95 -26.96
N PRO A 352 -29.32 -24.25 -27.29
CA PRO A 352 -30.22 -25.25 -26.77
C PRO A 352 -30.14 -25.31 -25.26
N SER A 353 -31.27 -25.12 -24.61
CA SER A 353 -31.39 -25.37 -23.18
C SER A 353 -31.35 -26.88 -22.91
N PRO A 354 -30.68 -27.36 -21.86
CA PRO A 354 -30.80 -28.76 -21.45
C PRO A 354 -32.25 -29.21 -21.18
N ARG A 355 -33.16 -28.23 -21.03
CA ARG A 355 -34.60 -28.45 -20.86
C ARG A 355 -35.41 -28.33 -22.16
N ASP A 356 -34.76 -27.97 -23.27
CA ASP A 356 -35.45 -27.89 -24.58
C ASP A 356 -35.56 -29.29 -25.20
N PRO A 357 -36.76 -29.84 -25.33
CA PRO A 357 -36.97 -31.18 -25.86
C PRO A 357 -36.59 -31.33 -27.35
N LYS A 358 -36.27 -30.24 -28.03
CA LYS A 358 -35.82 -30.23 -29.44
C LYS A 358 -34.32 -30.43 -29.62
N THR A 359 -33.57 -30.53 -28.55
CA THR A 359 -32.11 -30.63 -28.56
C THR A 359 -31.58 -31.99 -28.13
N SER A 360 -32.47 -32.96 -27.96
CA SER A 360 -32.14 -34.36 -27.68
C SER A 360 -31.88 -35.14 -28.96
#